data_c6fa795721f215cbb11fe12e11527be2
#
_entry.id   c6fa795721f215cbb11fe12e11527be2
#
_cell.length_a   1.000
_cell.length_b   1.000
_cell.length_c   1.000
_cell.angle_alpha   90.00
_cell.angle_beta   90.00
_cell.angle_gamma   90.00
#
_symmetry.space_group_name_H-M   'P 1'
#
loop_
_entity.id
_entity.type
_entity.pdbx_description
1 polymer ?
#
loop_
_entity_poly.entity_id
_entity_poly.type
_entity_poly.pdbx_seq_one_letter_code
_entity_poly.pdbx_strand_id
1 'polypeptide(L)'
;MFSYGKKLIMKNSLSKILKSGKTSFFMEAHNGISAKLVSEYKFDGIWASGLTISASMGLRDVNEMSWSQVCDILNYITLSSDLPVLLDADTGYGSFNNTIHLVKHLKRINVQGICIEDKIFPKKNSFFQGNKQPLEEIDIFSGKIKAIKDNFPEMQVVARVESLIAGWGLEEAVKRAEAYKIAGADAILIHSKKKDISEIDQFLNMWNSSHPIVLVPTTYYNTDPKYFTKKKINIVIWANHLLRTSMSSMIDTLKIIKKEKSLQKIENKVFPVKDIFKITDMDKLSSDENKYLPKKNNLNAIILAATQGTEFGNLTKSLPKSLIELNNKPILNYQIDVLNKTGIKDI
;
A
#
# COMPACT_ATOMS: atom_id res chain seq x y z
N MET A 1 29.89 8.78 -0.23
CA MET A 1 29.84 7.30 -0.32
C MET A 1 28.63 6.85 0.49
N PHE A 2 27.46 6.80 -0.15
CA PHE A 2 26.19 6.48 0.51
C PHE A 2 26.03 4.97 0.55
N SER A 3 26.11 4.39 1.76
CA SER A 3 25.80 2.98 2.02
C SER A 3 24.29 2.75 1.98
N TYR A 4 23.73 2.58 0.78
CA TYR A 4 22.43 1.94 0.58
C TYR A 4 22.65 0.43 0.59
N GLY A 5 22.45 -0.22 1.71
CA GLY A 5 22.69 -1.66 1.77
C GLY A 5 22.36 -2.36 3.07
N LYS A 6 21.23 -2.05 3.72
CA LYS A 6 20.58 -3.09 4.50
C LYS A 6 19.66 -3.85 3.53
N LYS A 7 20.12 -5.01 3.02
CA LYS A 7 19.24 -6.05 2.53
C LYS A 7 18.25 -6.33 3.65
N LEU A 8 17.04 -5.80 3.56
CA LEU A 8 15.92 -6.26 4.38
C LEU A 8 15.77 -7.75 4.08
N ILE A 9 16.18 -8.58 5.02
CA ILE A 9 15.89 -10.02 4.98
C ILE A 9 14.40 -10.09 5.25
N MET A 10 13.59 -10.06 4.18
CA MET A 10 12.17 -10.30 4.28
C MET A 10 11.98 -11.68 4.92
N LYS A 11 11.34 -11.71 6.10
CA LYS A 11 11.08 -12.92 6.86
C LYS A 11 10.32 -13.97 6.04
N ASN A 12 9.41 -13.53 5.15
CA ASN A 12 8.66 -14.37 4.23
C ASN A 12 8.78 -13.83 2.81
N SER A 13 9.27 -14.66 1.86
CA SER A 13 9.20 -14.33 0.44
C SER A 13 8.02 -15.07 -0.19
N LEU A 14 7.41 -14.46 -1.23
CA LEU A 14 6.30 -15.07 -1.96
C LEU A 14 6.68 -16.48 -2.49
N SER A 15 7.92 -16.65 -2.97
CA SER A 15 8.44 -17.95 -3.40
C SER A 15 8.43 -19.00 -2.29
N LYS A 16 8.79 -18.61 -1.05
CA LYS A 16 8.73 -19.55 0.09
C LYS A 16 7.29 -19.91 0.43
N ILE A 17 6.37 -18.95 0.37
CA ILE A 17 4.94 -19.17 0.60
C ILE A 17 4.40 -20.20 -0.40
N LEU A 18 4.62 -19.98 -1.69
CA LEU A 18 4.17 -20.90 -2.74
C LEU A 18 4.72 -22.33 -2.60
N LYS A 19 5.95 -22.46 -2.07
CA LYS A 19 6.61 -23.76 -1.89
C LYS A 19 6.38 -24.41 -0.51
N SER A 20 5.73 -23.71 0.42
CA SER A 20 5.64 -24.15 1.83
C SER A 20 4.74 -25.36 2.06
N GLY A 21 3.82 -25.65 1.14
CA GLY A 21 2.76 -26.63 1.32
C GLY A 21 1.71 -26.27 2.38
N LYS A 22 1.79 -25.04 2.95
CA LYS A 22 0.83 -24.48 3.91
C LYS A 22 -0.08 -23.49 3.21
N THR A 23 -1.32 -23.39 3.67
CA THR A 23 -2.24 -22.36 3.20
C THR A 23 -1.91 -21.02 3.84
N SER A 24 -1.71 -20.01 3.02
CA SER A 24 -1.47 -18.62 3.42
C SER A 24 -2.64 -17.74 3.01
N PHE A 25 -2.93 -16.70 3.81
CA PHE A 25 -4.03 -15.78 3.59
C PHE A 25 -3.52 -14.39 3.23
N PHE A 26 -3.85 -13.95 2.03
CA PHE A 26 -3.50 -12.63 1.51
C PHE A 26 -4.71 -11.71 1.62
N MET A 27 -4.46 -10.50 2.08
CA MET A 27 -5.49 -9.47 2.16
C MET A 27 -5.24 -8.38 1.13
N GLU A 28 -6.31 -7.88 0.55
CA GLU A 28 -6.28 -6.77 -0.38
C GLU A 28 -5.71 -5.50 0.27
N ALA A 29 -4.90 -4.76 -0.51
CA ALA A 29 -4.55 -3.38 -0.21
C ALA A 29 -4.56 -2.54 -1.48
N HIS A 30 -5.01 -1.30 -1.35
CA HIS A 30 -5.17 -0.35 -2.46
C HIS A 30 -4.43 0.98 -2.24
N ASN A 31 -3.76 1.14 -1.10
CA ASN A 31 -2.92 2.29 -0.77
C ASN A 31 -2.00 1.97 0.42
N GLY A 32 -1.13 2.93 0.82
CA GLY A 32 -0.18 2.73 1.90
C GLY A 32 -0.83 2.45 3.26
N ILE A 33 -1.96 3.11 3.59
CA ILE A 33 -2.60 2.89 4.89
C ILE A 33 -3.26 1.50 4.98
N SER A 34 -3.92 1.04 3.92
CA SER A 34 -4.46 -0.31 3.90
C SER A 34 -3.35 -1.37 3.99
N ALA A 35 -2.19 -1.14 3.36
CA ALA A 35 -1.02 -2.02 3.47
C ALA A 35 -0.44 -2.07 4.89
N LYS A 36 -0.33 -0.93 5.58
CA LYS A 36 0.08 -0.89 6.99
C LYS A 36 -0.87 -1.70 7.88
N LEU A 37 -2.17 -1.50 7.73
CA LEU A 37 -3.17 -2.23 8.50
C LEU A 37 -3.10 -3.73 8.24
N VAL A 38 -2.99 -4.16 6.99
CA VAL A 38 -2.82 -5.59 6.63
C VAL A 38 -1.59 -6.19 7.32
N SER A 39 -0.47 -5.46 7.35
CA SER A 39 0.75 -5.87 8.01
C SER A 39 0.60 -5.96 9.53
N GLU A 40 -0.05 -4.97 10.15
CA GLU A 40 -0.29 -4.89 11.59
C GLU A 40 -1.16 -6.05 12.09
N TYR A 41 -2.17 -6.43 11.30
CA TYR A 41 -3.02 -7.61 11.55
C TYR A 41 -2.40 -8.94 11.13
N LYS A 42 -1.12 -8.96 10.73
CA LYS A 42 -0.29 -10.16 10.50
C LYS A 42 -0.85 -11.12 9.45
N PHE A 43 -1.39 -10.59 8.36
CA PHE A 43 -1.64 -11.41 7.18
C PHE A 43 -0.33 -11.92 6.59
N ASP A 44 -0.40 -12.99 5.78
CA ASP A 44 0.80 -13.63 5.21
C ASP A 44 1.34 -12.85 4.00
N GLY A 45 0.54 -12.01 3.37
CA GLY A 45 0.91 -11.20 2.23
C GLY A 45 -0.19 -10.23 1.79
N ILE A 46 0.15 -9.39 0.85
CA ILE A 46 -0.73 -8.37 0.27
C ILE A 46 -1.12 -8.78 -1.15
N TRP A 47 -2.42 -8.71 -1.42
CA TRP A 47 -2.98 -8.68 -2.75
C TRP A 47 -3.20 -7.23 -3.17
N ALA A 48 -2.35 -6.71 -4.06
CA ALA A 48 -2.55 -5.39 -4.66
C ALA A 48 -3.57 -5.54 -5.79
N SER A 49 -4.84 -5.30 -5.45
CA SER A 49 -5.99 -5.60 -6.30
C SER A 49 -6.20 -4.55 -7.38
N GLY A 50 -6.21 -4.93 -8.64
CA GLY A 50 -6.50 -4.03 -9.76
C GLY A 50 -7.85 -3.33 -9.63
N LEU A 51 -8.90 -4.08 -9.22
CA LEU A 51 -10.23 -3.54 -8.96
C LEU A 51 -10.20 -2.44 -7.88
N THR A 52 -9.59 -2.72 -6.71
CA THR A 52 -9.68 -1.78 -5.58
C THR A 52 -8.75 -0.58 -5.76
N ILE A 53 -7.61 -0.76 -6.41
CA ILE A 53 -6.72 0.33 -6.80
C ILE A 53 -7.44 1.28 -7.78
N SER A 54 -8.01 0.76 -8.87
CA SER A 54 -8.74 1.57 -9.85
C SER A 54 -9.95 2.27 -9.23
N ALA A 55 -10.76 1.54 -8.46
CA ALA A 55 -11.96 2.11 -7.84
C ALA A 55 -11.64 3.16 -6.77
N SER A 56 -10.53 3.03 -6.03
CA SER A 56 -10.09 4.04 -5.07
C SER A 56 -9.72 5.38 -5.72
N MET A 57 -9.36 5.34 -7.00
CA MET A 57 -9.08 6.53 -7.83
C MET A 57 -10.30 7.01 -8.61
N GLY A 58 -11.48 6.38 -8.41
CA GLY A 58 -12.71 6.71 -9.15
C GLY A 58 -12.74 6.23 -10.60
N LEU A 59 -11.86 5.29 -10.96
CA LEU A 59 -11.72 4.75 -12.32
C LEU A 59 -12.33 3.35 -12.43
N ARG A 60 -12.68 2.97 -13.66
CA ARG A 60 -13.21 1.62 -13.96
C ARG A 60 -12.08 0.61 -14.02
N ASP A 61 -12.39 -0.62 -13.63
CA ASP A 61 -11.47 -1.77 -13.67
C ASP A 61 -11.45 -2.41 -15.09
N VAL A 62 -10.97 -1.64 -16.06
CA VAL A 62 -10.88 -2.00 -17.49
C VAL A 62 -9.60 -1.46 -18.15
N ASN A 63 -8.51 -1.44 -17.42
CA ASN A 63 -7.22 -0.85 -17.82
C ASN A 63 -7.30 0.67 -18.11
N GLU A 64 -8.23 1.40 -17.47
CA GLU A 64 -8.23 2.87 -17.53
C GLU A 64 -7.00 3.46 -16.82
N MET A 65 -6.55 2.85 -15.74
CA MET A 65 -5.26 3.18 -15.15
C MET A 65 -4.13 2.61 -16.01
N SER A 66 -3.14 3.45 -16.28
CA SER A 66 -1.89 2.97 -16.86
C SER A 66 -1.10 2.13 -15.85
N TRP A 67 -0.26 1.21 -16.33
CA TRP A 67 0.63 0.45 -15.47
C TRP A 67 1.55 1.34 -14.62
N SER A 68 1.94 2.53 -15.10
CA SER A 68 2.78 3.48 -14.36
C SER A 68 2.06 4.07 -13.15
N GLN A 69 0.78 4.47 -13.30
CA GLN A 69 -0.05 4.93 -12.19
C GLN A 69 -0.24 3.83 -11.13
N VAL A 70 -0.39 2.57 -11.57
CA VAL A 70 -0.44 1.42 -10.65
C VAL A 70 0.90 1.26 -9.90
N CYS A 71 2.03 1.40 -10.58
CA CYS A 71 3.37 1.36 -9.95
C CYS A 71 3.56 2.46 -8.91
N ASP A 72 3.02 3.66 -9.11
CA ASP A 72 3.07 4.75 -8.13
C ASP A 72 2.36 4.36 -6.84
N ILE A 73 1.17 3.75 -6.94
CA ILE A 73 0.43 3.26 -5.75
C ILE A 73 1.16 2.09 -5.09
N LEU A 74 1.66 1.16 -5.88
CA LEU A 74 2.44 0.02 -5.38
C LEU A 74 3.69 0.46 -4.59
N ASN A 75 4.33 1.54 -5.01
CA ASN A 75 5.46 2.11 -4.29
C ASN A 75 5.05 2.52 -2.85
N TYR A 76 3.90 3.14 -2.67
CA TYR A 76 3.39 3.44 -1.32
C TYR A 76 3.03 2.18 -0.54
N ILE A 77 2.45 1.15 -1.18
CA ILE A 77 2.14 -0.12 -0.55
C ILE A 77 3.41 -0.80 -0.03
N THR A 78 4.45 -0.92 -0.87
CA THR A 78 5.71 -1.58 -0.50
C THR A 78 6.55 -0.79 0.49
N LEU A 79 6.48 0.56 0.48
CA LEU A 79 7.11 1.40 1.51
C LEU A 79 6.40 1.32 2.86
N SER A 80 5.14 0.93 2.87
CA SER A 80 4.31 0.90 4.08
C SER A 80 4.25 -0.48 4.76
N SER A 81 4.79 -1.54 4.14
CA SER A 81 4.71 -2.92 4.63
C SER A 81 5.85 -3.77 4.12
N ASP A 82 6.40 -4.64 5.00
CA ASP A 82 7.41 -5.65 4.67
C ASP A 82 6.79 -6.98 4.18
N LEU A 83 5.47 -7.06 4.06
CA LEU A 83 4.80 -8.27 3.56
C LEU A 83 5.06 -8.46 2.06
N PRO A 84 5.13 -9.72 1.59
CA PRO A 84 5.22 -9.99 0.16
C PRO A 84 3.98 -9.46 -0.57
N VAL A 85 4.19 -8.78 -1.69
CA VAL A 85 3.13 -8.21 -2.52
C VAL A 85 2.98 -9.03 -3.79
N LEU A 86 1.75 -9.48 -4.06
CA LEU A 86 1.30 -10.07 -5.31
C LEU A 86 0.37 -9.06 -6.01
N LEU A 87 0.79 -8.56 -7.16
CA LEU A 87 0.03 -7.61 -7.97
C LEU A 87 -1.00 -8.32 -8.86
N ASP A 88 -2.24 -7.85 -8.85
CA ASP A 88 -3.23 -8.09 -9.92
C ASP A 88 -2.86 -7.21 -11.12
N ALA A 89 -2.21 -7.78 -12.10
CA ALA A 89 -1.70 -7.07 -13.26
C ALA A 89 -2.58 -7.25 -14.51
N ASP A 90 -3.83 -7.61 -14.29
CA ASP A 90 -4.79 -7.80 -15.39
C ASP A 90 -4.24 -8.77 -16.45
N THR A 91 -4.22 -8.37 -17.72
CA THR A 91 -3.66 -9.16 -18.82
C THR A 91 -2.16 -8.94 -19.06
N GLY A 92 -1.47 -8.22 -18.15
CA GLY A 92 -0.07 -7.82 -18.30
C GLY A 92 0.12 -6.48 -19.05
N TYR A 93 -0.95 -5.69 -19.19
CA TYR A 93 -0.97 -4.35 -19.81
C TYR A 93 -0.52 -4.31 -21.28
N GLY A 94 -0.77 -5.37 -22.03
CA GLY A 94 -0.48 -5.44 -23.47
C GLY A 94 0.27 -6.70 -23.89
N SER A 95 1.22 -6.56 -24.83
CA SER A 95 2.04 -7.67 -25.33
C SER A 95 3.10 -8.11 -24.29
N PHE A 96 3.85 -9.17 -24.60
CA PHE A 96 4.95 -9.64 -23.76
C PHE A 96 5.99 -8.54 -23.45
N ASN A 97 6.28 -7.65 -24.41
CA ASN A 97 7.20 -6.51 -24.20
C ASN A 97 6.70 -5.53 -23.14
N ASN A 98 5.40 -5.22 -23.16
CA ASN A 98 4.78 -4.36 -22.14
C ASN A 98 4.86 -5.01 -20.77
N THR A 99 4.59 -6.32 -20.70
CA THR A 99 4.65 -7.09 -19.46
C THR A 99 6.08 -7.15 -18.90
N ILE A 100 7.10 -7.39 -19.74
CA ILE A 100 8.53 -7.33 -19.34
C ILE A 100 8.87 -5.94 -18.78
N HIS A 101 8.42 -4.87 -19.44
CA HIS A 101 8.67 -3.51 -19.00
C HIS A 101 8.03 -3.22 -17.64
N LEU A 102 6.78 -3.64 -17.43
CA LEU A 102 6.10 -3.59 -16.15
C LEU A 102 6.91 -4.33 -15.07
N VAL A 103 7.28 -5.61 -15.31
CA VAL A 103 8.01 -6.43 -14.33
C VAL A 103 9.35 -5.80 -13.94
N LYS A 104 10.04 -5.16 -14.89
CA LYS A 104 11.27 -4.40 -14.61
C LYS A 104 11.05 -3.27 -13.59
N HIS A 105 9.89 -2.60 -13.63
CA HIS A 105 9.52 -1.57 -12.65
C HIS A 105 9.10 -2.19 -11.32
N LEU A 106 8.28 -3.26 -11.33
CA LEU A 106 7.84 -3.97 -10.13
C LEU A 106 9.04 -4.44 -9.29
N LYS A 107 10.08 -4.98 -9.94
CA LYS A 107 11.31 -5.38 -9.25
C LYS A 107 11.97 -4.21 -8.51
N ARG A 108 12.00 -3.01 -9.10
CA ARG A 108 12.61 -1.82 -8.49
C ARG A 108 11.89 -1.35 -7.24
N ILE A 109 10.56 -1.51 -7.20
CA ILE A 109 9.72 -1.15 -6.06
C ILE A 109 9.42 -2.35 -5.15
N ASN A 110 10.19 -3.44 -5.29
CA ASN A 110 10.17 -4.59 -4.39
C ASN A 110 8.85 -5.41 -4.38
N VAL A 111 8.09 -5.38 -5.46
CA VAL A 111 6.96 -6.29 -5.68
C VAL A 111 7.49 -7.65 -6.07
N GLN A 112 7.03 -8.71 -5.38
CA GLN A 112 7.63 -10.07 -5.51
C GLN A 112 6.89 -10.97 -6.49
N GLY A 113 5.64 -10.66 -6.80
CA GLY A 113 4.84 -11.48 -7.70
C GLY A 113 3.86 -10.66 -8.53
N ILE A 114 3.56 -11.22 -9.68
CA ILE A 114 2.59 -10.70 -10.63
C ILE A 114 1.56 -11.80 -10.93
N CYS A 115 0.29 -11.44 -10.87
CA CYS A 115 -0.82 -12.27 -11.33
C CYS A 115 -1.29 -11.70 -12.67
N ILE A 116 -1.22 -12.49 -13.72
CA ILE A 116 -1.73 -12.11 -15.06
C ILE A 116 -2.85 -13.06 -15.47
N GLU A 117 -3.91 -12.54 -16.12
CA GLU A 117 -5.07 -13.31 -16.56
C GLU A 117 -5.09 -13.50 -18.08
N ASP A 118 -5.61 -14.63 -18.53
CA ASP A 118 -5.66 -15.04 -19.94
C ASP A 118 -6.86 -14.43 -20.70
N LYS A 119 -7.25 -13.20 -20.36
CA LYS A 119 -8.17 -12.40 -21.15
C LYS A 119 -7.45 -11.59 -22.21
N ILE A 120 -8.19 -11.14 -23.22
CA ILE A 120 -7.68 -10.25 -24.27
C ILE A 120 -7.56 -8.83 -23.71
N PHE A 121 -6.45 -8.16 -24.00
CA PHE A 121 -6.25 -6.73 -23.68
C PHE A 121 -7.01 -5.82 -24.67
N PRO A 122 -7.66 -4.71 -24.20
CA PRO A 122 -7.87 -4.33 -22.81
C PRO A 122 -8.91 -5.22 -22.13
N LYS A 123 -8.68 -5.54 -20.85
CA LYS A 123 -9.56 -6.45 -20.10
C LYS A 123 -10.95 -5.87 -19.92
N LYS A 124 -11.92 -6.78 -19.78
CA LYS A 124 -13.24 -6.48 -19.22
C LYS A 124 -13.37 -7.16 -17.87
N ASN A 125 -13.95 -6.51 -16.88
CA ASN A 125 -14.13 -7.07 -15.55
C ASN A 125 -14.85 -8.43 -15.65
N SER A 126 -14.39 -9.42 -14.88
CA SER A 126 -14.87 -10.81 -14.94
C SER A 126 -16.35 -10.96 -14.57
N PHE A 127 -16.89 -10.03 -13.78
CA PHE A 127 -18.29 -10.04 -13.33
C PHE A 127 -19.20 -9.15 -14.19
N PHE A 128 -18.62 -8.37 -15.12
CA PHE A 128 -19.37 -7.47 -16.00
C PHE A 128 -19.62 -8.16 -17.33
N GLN A 129 -20.85 -8.60 -17.56
CA GLN A 129 -21.41 -9.29 -18.72
C GLN A 129 -21.20 -10.81 -18.84
N GLY A 130 -22.33 -11.45 -19.03
CA GLY A 130 -22.87 -12.62 -19.69
C GLY A 130 -21.93 -13.60 -20.40
N ASN A 131 -22.48 -14.37 -21.27
CA ASN A 131 -21.95 -15.60 -21.82
C ASN A 131 -20.68 -15.44 -22.69
N LYS A 132 -19.80 -16.41 -22.54
CA LYS A 132 -18.57 -16.72 -23.30
C LYS A 132 -17.73 -15.49 -23.71
N GLN A 133 -16.95 -15.00 -22.74
CA GLN A 133 -15.98 -13.92 -22.99
C GLN A 133 -14.80 -14.47 -23.80
N PRO A 134 -14.21 -13.67 -24.71
CA PRO A 134 -13.03 -14.08 -25.45
C PRO A 134 -11.83 -14.19 -24.50
N LEU A 135 -11.03 -15.24 -24.70
CA LEU A 135 -9.77 -15.48 -24.03
C LEU A 135 -8.62 -15.35 -25.02
N GLU A 136 -7.46 -15.02 -24.50
CA GLU A 136 -6.22 -14.98 -25.27
C GLU A 136 -5.84 -16.39 -25.74
N GLU A 137 -5.17 -16.50 -26.88
CA GLU A 137 -4.61 -17.75 -27.33
C GLU A 137 -3.60 -18.30 -26.32
N ILE A 138 -3.64 -19.61 -26.10
CA ILE A 138 -2.80 -20.29 -25.10
C ILE A 138 -1.33 -20.00 -25.34
N ASP A 139 -0.87 -20.07 -26.58
CA ASP A 139 0.54 -19.86 -26.93
C ASP A 139 0.99 -18.41 -26.72
N ILE A 140 0.12 -17.42 -27.00
CA ILE A 140 0.40 -16.01 -26.75
C ILE A 140 0.53 -15.74 -25.26
N PHE A 141 -0.39 -16.25 -24.45
CA PHE A 141 -0.36 -16.06 -23.01
C PHE A 141 0.82 -16.84 -22.37
N SER A 142 1.09 -18.07 -22.80
CA SER A 142 2.26 -18.87 -22.41
C SER A 142 3.56 -18.13 -22.74
N GLY A 143 3.61 -17.47 -23.91
CA GLY A 143 4.73 -16.63 -24.33
C GLY A 143 4.99 -15.46 -23.38
N LYS A 144 3.94 -14.82 -22.84
CA LYS A 144 4.08 -13.77 -21.81
C LYS A 144 4.72 -14.33 -20.53
N ILE A 145 4.23 -15.49 -20.05
CA ILE A 145 4.78 -16.16 -18.86
C ILE A 145 6.26 -16.49 -19.06
N LYS A 146 6.57 -17.14 -20.17
CA LYS A 146 7.95 -17.52 -20.52
C LYS A 146 8.86 -16.30 -20.60
N ALA A 147 8.40 -15.21 -21.23
CA ALA A 147 9.18 -13.99 -21.35
C ALA A 147 9.49 -13.37 -19.96
N ILE A 148 8.55 -13.39 -19.01
CA ILE A 148 8.82 -12.96 -17.64
C ILE A 148 9.87 -13.85 -16.98
N LYS A 149 9.71 -15.16 -17.05
CA LYS A 149 10.60 -16.12 -16.37
C LYS A 149 12.02 -16.13 -16.95
N ASP A 150 12.16 -15.97 -18.25
CA ASP A 150 13.47 -15.90 -18.92
C ASP A 150 14.26 -14.62 -18.52
N ASN A 151 13.55 -13.49 -18.32
CA ASN A 151 14.20 -12.20 -17.98
C ASN A 151 14.29 -11.93 -16.47
N PHE A 152 13.35 -12.46 -15.68
CA PHE A 152 13.22 -12.23 -14.24
C PHE A 152 12.85 -13.53 -13.53
N PRO A 153 13.75 -14.51 -13.42
CA PRO A 153 13.45 -15.83 -12.86
C PRO A 153 12.99 -15.79 -11.41
N GLU A 154 13.37 -14.74 -10.66
CA GLU A 154 12.96 -14.50 -9.28
C GLU A 154 11.52 -14.00 -9.12
N MET A 155 10.95 -13.35 -10.16
CA MET A 155 9.56 -12.87 -10.14
C MET A 155 8.59 -14.05 -10.11
N GLN A 156 7.73 -14.08 -9.12
CA GLN A 156 6.73 -15.13 -9.03
C GLN A 156 5.57 -14.80 -9.98
N VAL A 157 5.25 -15.71 -10.87
CA VAL A 157 4.19 -15.56 -11.86
C VAL A 157 3.01 -16.43 -11.46
N VAL A 158 1.89 -15.82 -11.13
CA VAL A 158 0.61 -16.50 -10.94
C VAL A 158 -0.19 -16.36 -12.22
N ALA A 159 -0.43 -17.46 -12.92
CA ALA A 159 -1.25 -17.48 -14.12
C ALA A 159 -2.72 -17.65 -13.73
N ARG A 160 -3.55 -16.66 -14.00
CA ARG A 160 -4.99 -16.68 -13.72
C ARG A 160 -5.75 -17.21 -14.92
N VAL A 161 -6.40 -18.35 -14.71
CA VAL A 161 -7.21 -19.06 -15.71
C VAL A 161 -8.65 -18.58 -15.58
N GLU A 162 -9.12 -17.87 -16.60
CA GLU A 162 -10.46 -17.27 -16.64
C GLU A 162 -11.51 -18.13 -17.39
N SER A 163 -11.14 -19.32 -17.87
CA SER A 163 -12.02 -20.15 -18.71
C SER A 163 -13.35 -20.52 -18.04
N LEU A 164 -13.37 -20.77 -16.71
CA LEU A 164 -14.62 -21.06 -15.99
C LEU A 164 -15.53 -19.81 -15.94
N ILE A 165 -14.98 -18.64 -15.63
CA ILE A 165 -15.74 -17.38 -15.62
C ILE A 165 -16.21 -17.01 -17.02
N ALA A 166 -15.36 -17.22 -18.03
CA ALA A 166 -15.65 -16.94 -19.42
C ALA A 166 -16.63 -17.92 -20.06
N GLY A 167 -17.00 -19.01 -19.37
CA GLY A 167 -17.95 -20.00 -19.87
C GLY A 167 -17.38 -21.02 -20.88
N TRP A 168 -16.05 -21.25 -20.83
CA TRP A 168 -15.36 -22.23 -21.70
C TRP A 168 -15.31 -23.64 -21.11
N GLY A 169 -15.59 -23.78 -19.80
CA GLY A 169 -15.73 -25.06 -19.11
C GLY A 169 -14.43 -25.61 -18.52
N LEU A 170 -14.57 -26.78 -17.88
CA LEU A 170 -13.51 -27.40 -17.08
C LEU A 170 -12.36 -27.94 -17.91
N GLU A 171 -12.64 -28.59 -19.04
CA GLU A 171 -11.60 -29.15 -19.91
C GLU A 171 -10.64 -28.06 -20.41
N GLU A 172 -11.19 -26.94 -20.86
CA GLU A 172 -10.38 -25.80 -21.26
C GLU A 172 -9.60 -25.20 -20.07
N ALA A 173 -10.19 -25.19 -18.87
CA ALA A 173 -9.50 -24.71 -17.67
C ALA A 173 -8.25 -25.56 -17.36
N VAL A 174 -8.38 -26.88 -17.44
CA VAL A 174 -7.28 -27.83 -17.19
C VAL A 174 -6.21 -27.72 -18.28
N LYS A 175 -6.62 -27.65 -19.55
CA LYS A 175 -5.72 -27.48 -20.71
C LYS A 175 -4.86 -26.21 -20.54
N ARG A 176 -5.47 -25.08 -20.19
CA ARG A 176 -4.79 -23.80 -19.98
C ARG A 176 -3.86 -23.86 -18.76
N ALA A 177 -4.35 -24.38 -17.64
CA ALA A 177 -3.54 -24.52 -16.42
C ALA A 177 -2.26 -25.34 -16.67
N GLU A 178 -2.35 -26.46 -17.41
CA GLU A 178 -1.19 -27.27 -17.74
C GLU A 178 -0.22 -26.55 -18.69
N ALA A 179 -0.73 -25.87 -19.71
CA ALA A 179 0.09 -25.08 -20.64
C ALA A 179 0.86 -23.97 -19.91
N TYR A 180 0.20 -23.24 -18.98
CA TYR A 180 0.81 -22.15 -18.23
C TYR A 180 1.84 -22.65 -17.19
N LYS A 181 1.58 -23.80 -16.57
CA LYS A 181 2.56 -24.48 -15.73
C LYS A 181 3.81 -24.85 -16.54
N ILE A 182 3.66 -25.44 -17.74
CA ILE A 182 4.76 -25.80 -18.63
C ILE A 182 5.52 -24.53 -19.09
N ALA A 183 4.83 -23.42 -19.30
CA ALA A 183 5.43 -22.12 -19.65
C ALA A 183 6.23 -21.49 -18.48
N GLY A 184 6.15 -22.04 -17.26
CA GLY A 184 6.92 -21.61 -16.09
C GLY A 184 6.16 -20.76 -15.09
N ALA A 185 4.82 -20.74 -15.11
CA ALA A 185 4.05 -20.13 -14.03
C ALA A 185 4.39 -20.79 -12.69
N ASP A 186 4.56 -20.00 -11.64
CA ASP A 186 4.89 -20.50 -10.29
C ASP A 186 3.64 -20.98 -9.53
N ALA A 187 2.46 -20.51 -9.94
CA ALA A 187 1.17 -20.96 -9.43
C ALA A 187 0.05 -20.72 -10.45
N ILE A 188 -1.05 -21.45 -10.29
CA ILE A 188 -2.28 -21.23 -11.04
C ILE A 188 -3.33 -20.63 -10.12
N LEU A 189 -3.93 -19.51 -10.56
CA LEU A 189 -5.15 -19.00 -9.98
C LEU A 189 -6.34 -19.45 -10.83
N ILE A 190 -7.17 -20.31 -10.26
CA ILE A 190 -8.43 -20.70 -10.89
C ILE A 190 -9.58 -19.88 -10.33
N HIS A 191 -10.36 -19.27 -11.20
CA HIS A 191 -11.41 -18.36 -10.82
C HIS A 191 -12.79 -18.88 -11.24
N SER A 192 -13.76 -18.80 -10.32
CA SER A 192 -15.16 -19.20 -10.57
C SER A 192 -16.12 -18.11 -10.09
N LYS A 193 -17.24 -17.96 -10.80
CA LYS A 193 -18.34 -17.08 -10.39
C LYS A 193 -19.49 -17.80 -9.68
N LYS A 194 -19.39 -19.10 -9.48
CA LYS A 194 -20.38 -19.86 -8.69
C LYS A 194 -20.37 -19.42 -7.24
N LYS A 195 -21.52 -19.58 -6.58
CA LYS A 195 -21.70 -19.20 -5.18
C LYS A 195 -21.20 -20.27 -4.19
N ASP A 196 -20.73 -21.38 -4.72
CA ASP A 196 -20.19 -22.51 -3.96
C ASP A 196 -18.86 -22.99 -4.57
N ILE A 197 -18.15 -23.84 -3.84
CA ILE A 197 -16.81 -24.32 -4.18
C ILE A 197 -16.81 -25.46 -5.21
N SER A 198 -17.97 -25.96 -5.65
CA SER A 198 -18.10 -27.18 -6.42
C SER A 198 -17.32 -27.19 -7.73
N GLU A 199 -17.31 -26.09 -8.46
CA GLU A 199 -16.60 -25.97 -9.75
C GLU A 199 -15.07 -25.96 -9.56
N ILE A 200 -14.60 -25.34 -8.48
CA ILE A 200 -13.19 -25.37 -8.10
C ILE A 200 -12.79 -26.80 -7.70
N ASP A 201 -13.65 -27.51 -6.96
CA ASP A 201 -13.39 -28.89 -6.54
C ASP A 201 -13.31 -29.83 -7.75
N GLN A 202 -14.20 -29.66 -8.74
CA GLN A 202 -14.15 -30.39 -10.00
C GLN A 202 -12.85 -30.11 -10.76
N PHE A 203 -12.44 -28.84 -10.85
CA PHE A 203 -11.17 -28.47 -11.47
C PHE A 203 -9.96 -29.16 -10.77
N LEU A 204 -9.88 -29.06 -9.46
CA LEU A 204 -8.77 -29.65 -8.67
C LEU A 204 -8.69 -31.17 -8.84
N ASN A 205 -9.85 -31.85 -8.88
CA ASN A 205 -9.90 -33.31 -9.07
C ASN A 205 -9.52 -33.69 -10.51
N MET A 206 -9.92 -32.92 -11.51
CA MET A 206 -9.63 -33.20 -12.93
C MET A 206 -8.16 -32.92 -13.27
N TRP A 207 -7.62 -31.80 -12.80
CA TRP A 207 -6.23 -31.44 -13.07
C TRP A 207 -5.24 -32.30 -12.31
N ASN A 208 -5.59 -32.73 -11.08
CA ASN A 208 -4.83 -33.64 -10.22
C ASN A 208 -3.32 -33.35 -10.17
N SER A 209 -2.93 -32.10 -10.06
CA SER A 209 -1.55 -31.62 -10.04
C SER A 209 -1.14 -31.18 -8.64
N SER A 210 0.14 -31.35 -8.30
CA SER A 210 0.74 -30.80 -7.08
C SER A 210 1.24 -29.35 -7.25
N HIS A 211 1.02 -28.74 -8.42
CA HIS A 211 1.41 -27.36 -8.68
C HIS A 211 0.66 -26.39 -7.77
N PRO A 212 1.30 -25.31 -7.27
CA PRO A 212 0.67 -24.36 -6.36
C PRO A 212 -0.63 -23.76 -6.90
N ILE A 213 -1.65 -23.66 -6.02
CA ILE A 213 -2.97 -23.13 -6.34
C ILE A 213 -3.23 -21.85 -5.51
N VAL A 214 -3.78 -20.88 -6.18
CA VAL A 214 -4.28 -19.61 -5.61
C VAL A 214 -5.78 -19.53 -5.85
N LEU A 215 -6.55 -19.18 -4.82
CA LEU A 215 -8.01 -18.99 -4.90
C LEU A 215 -8.45 -17.60 -4.43
N VAL A 216 -9.54 -17.11 -5.03
CA VAL A 216 -10.18 -15.84 -4.68
C VAL A 216 -11.66 -16.10 -4.37
N PRO A 217 -12.01 -16.47 -3.12
CA PRO A 217 -13.37 -16.92 -2.77
C PRO A 217 -14.37 -15.78 -2.58
N THR A 218 -14.37 -14.78 -3.45
CA THR A 218 -15.27 -13.62 -3.36
C THR A 218 -16.75 -14.00 -3.52
N THR A 219 -17.03 -14.97 -4.39
CA THR A 219 -18.41 -15.44 -4.65
C THR A 219 -18.81 -16.63 -3.78
N TYR A 220 -17.86 -17.50 -3.45
CA TYR A 220 -18.07 -18.67 -2.59
C TYR A 220 -17.51 -18.45 -1.17
N TYR A 221 -17.78 -17.26 -0.62
CA TYR A 221 -17.27 -16.79 0.68
C TYR A 221 -17.75 -17.64 1.88
N ASN A 222 -18.79 -18.45 1.72
CA ASN A 222 -19.29 -19.36 2.75
C ASN A 222 -18.45 -20.66 2.89
N THR A 223 -17.38 -20.82 2.09
CA THR A 223 -16.51 -21.98 2.17
C THR A 223 -15.75 -22.01 3.49
N ASP A 224 -15.85 -23.13 4.24
CA ASP A 224 -15.10 -23.31 5.49
C ASP A 224 -13.58 -23.14 5.22
N PRO A 225 -12.86 -22.29 5.95
CA PRO A 225 -11.41 -22.15 5.80
C PRO A 225 -10.61 -23.46 5.92
N LYS A 226 -11.10 -24.44 6.66
CA LYS A 226 -10.50 -25.80 6.76
C LYS A 226 -10.47 -26.51 5.42
N TYR A 227 -11.40 -26.22 4.51
CA TYR A 227 -11.40 -26.76 3.15
C TYR A 227 -10.10 -26.42 2.43
N PHE A 228 -9.67 -25.16 2.47
CA PHE A 228 -8.48 -24.69 1.76
C PHE A 228 -7.22 -25.42 2.27
N THR A 229 -7.11 -25.58 3.58
CA THR A 229 -5.98 -26.32 4.18
C THR A 229 -6.03 -27.82 3.81
N LYS A 230 -7.21 -28.45 3.86
CA LYS A 230 -7.39 -29.87 3.48
C LYS A 230 -7.01 -30.11 2.00
N LYS A 231 -7.38 -29.17 1.12
CA LYS A 231 -7.07 -29.24 -0.31
C LYS A 231 -5.67 -28.72 -0.65
N LYS A 232 -4.86 -28.35 0.35
CA LYS A 232 -3.49 -27.82 0.18
C LYS A 232 -3.42 -26.61 -0.76
N ILE A 233 -4.43 -25.72 -0.68
CA ILE A 233 -4.41 -24.45 -1.41
C ILE A 233 -3.28 -23.58 -0.84
N ASN A 234 -2.40 -23.09 -1.68
CA ASN A 234 -1.21 -22.36 -1.25
C ASN A 234 -1.53 -20.92 -0.81
N ILE A 235 -2.38 -20.23 -1.56
CA ILE A 235 -2.80 -18.87 -1.22
C ILE A 235 -4.31 -18.71 -1.38
N VAL A 236 -4.96 -18.13 -0.37
CA VAL A 236 -6.34 -17.66 -0.39
C VAL A 236 -6.33 -16.15 -0.32
N ILE A 237 -6.98 -15.48 -1.25
CA ILE A 237 -6.99 -14.03 -1.40
C ILE A 237 -8.35 -13.45 -1.00
N TRP A 238 -8.38 -12.55 -0.02
CA TRP A 238 -9.51 -11.70 0.32
C TRP A 238 -9.43 -10.40 -0.50
N ALA A 239 -10.01 -10.40 -1.69
CA ALA A 239 -9.61 -9.56 -2.82
C ALA A 239 -10.08 -8.09 -2.80
N ASN A 240 -11.12 -7.71 -2.02
CA ASN A 240 -11.72 -6.37 -2.14
C ASN A 240 -12.49 -5.89 -0.90
N HIS A 241 -12.34 -6.55 0.23
CA HIS A 241 -13.19 -6.33 1.39
C HIS A 241 -12.87 -5.01 2.11
N LEU A 242 -11.60 -4.57 2.17
CA LEU A 242 -11.22 -3.32 2.84
C LEU A 242 -11.81 -2.11 2.13
N LEU A 243 -11.67 -2.02 0.80
CA LEU A 243 -12.27 -0.93 0.04
C LEU A 243 -13.80 -0.93 0.16
N ARG A 244 -14.44 -2.09 -0.01
CA ARG A 244 -15.92 -2.20 0.09
C ARG A 244 -16.43 -1.79 1.45
N THR A 245 -15.75 -2.17 2.53
CA THR A 245 -16.09 -1.76 3.90
C THR A 245 -15.88 -0.27 4.09
N SER A 246 -14.76 0.30 3.62
CA SER A 246 -14.52 1.73 3.70
C SER A 246 -15.58 2.55 2.94
N MET A 247 -15.99 2.09 1.75
CA MET A 247 -17.08 2.72 0.99
C MET A 247 -18.40 2.70 1.75
N SER A 248 -18.77 1.56 2.37
CA SER A 248 -19.99 1.47 3.17
C SER A 248 -19.94 2.45 4.35
N SER A 249 -18.82 2.49 5.07
CA SER A 249 -18.64 3.42 6.20
C SER A 249 -18.66 4.88 5.77
N MET A 250 -18.04 5.22 4.63
CA MET A 250 -18.10 6.58 4.06
C MET A 250 -19.53 6.98 3.69
N ILE A 251 -20.30 6.09 3.04
CA ILE A 251 -21.68 6.35 2.66
C ILE A 251 -22.54 6.63 3.91
N ASP A 252 -22.43 5.81 4.94
CA ASP A 252 -23.22 5.97 6.16
C ASP A 252 -22.84 7.25 6.91
N THR A 253 -21.54 7.55 6.98
CA THR A 253 -21.04 8.81 7.55
C THR A 253 -21.59 10.02 6.80
N LEU A 254 -21.52 10.03 5.47
CA LEU A 254 -22.04 11.12 4.64
C LEU A 254 -23.54 11.34 4.82
N LYS A 255 -24.33 10.25 4.89
CA LYS A 255 -25.78 10.35 5.16
C LYS A 255 -26.09 11.03 6.49
N ILE A 256 -25.36 10.64 7.55
CA ILE A 256 -25.55 11.20 8.89
C ILE A 256 -25.18 12.67 8.90
N ILE A 257 -23.98 13.04 8.42
CA ILE A 257 -23.52 14.45 8.41
C ILE A 257 -24.46 15.33 7.58
N LYS A 258 -24.87 14.87 6.40
CA LYS A 258 -25.80 15.63 5.53
C LYS A 258 -27.13 15.89 6.21
N LYS A 259 -27.68 14.89 6.95
CA LYS A 259 -28.96 15.00 7.65
C LYS A 259 -28.85 15.86 8.90
N GLU A 260 -27.89 15.58 9.76
CA GLU A 260 -27.77 16.17 11.10
C GLU A 260 -27.00 17.50 11.10
N LYS A 261 -26.19 17.77 10.07
CA LYS A 261 -25.25 18.90 9.99
C LYS A 261 -24.36 19.01 11.25
N SER A 262 -24.04 17.87 11.84
CA SER A 262 -23.29 17.70 13.08
C SER A 262 -22.47 16.41 13.06
N LEU A 263 -21.33 16.42 13.77
CA LEU A 263 -20.46 15.25 13.95
C LEU A 263 -20.81 14.41 15.19
N GLN A 264 -21.69 14.92 16.08
CA GLN A 264 -21.96 14.33 17.40
C GLN A 264 -22.34 12.84 17.34
N LYS A 265 -23.07 12.42 16.30
CA LYS A 265 -23.55 11.02 16.16
C LYS A 265 -22.51 10.09 15.52
N ILE A 266 -21.40 10.62 15.01
CA ILE A 266 -20.41 9.82 14.28
C ILE A 266 -19.04 9.83 14.92
N GLU A 267 -18.66 10.87 15.71
CA GLU A 267 -17.31 11.04 16.23
C GLU A 267 -16.81 9.80 17.00
N ASN A 268 -17.69 9.15 17.77
CA ASN A 268 -17.35 7.91 18.48
C ASN A 268 -17.34 6.64 17.62
N LYS A 269 -17.66 6.74 16.32
CA LYS A 269 -17.72 5.60 15.38
C LYS A 269 -16.61 5.64 14.34
N VAL A 270 -15.93 6.76 14.22
CA VAL A 270 -14.82 6.94 13.28
C VAL A 270 -13.49 6.65 13.95
N PHE A 271 -12.49 6.34 13.14
CA PHE A 271 -11.15 6.06 13.63
C PHE A 271 -10.55 7.33 14.27
N PRO A 272 -10.06 7.27 15.51
CA PRO A 272 -9.57 8.45 16.20
C PRO A 272 -8.34 9.08 15.53
N VAL A 273 -8.32 10.41 15.42
CA VAL A 273 -7.19 11.16 14.82
C VAL A 273 -5.85 10.82 15.47
N LYS A 274 -5.81 10.67 16.81
CA LYS A 274 -4.59 10.28 17.55
C LYS A 274 -4.05 8.90 17.12
N ASP A 275 -4.93 7.99 16.69
CA ASP A 275 -4.51 6.67 16.26
C ASP A 275 -4.03 6.68 14.79
N ILE A 276 -4.51 7.64 13.96
CA ILE A 276 -3.89 7.94 12.66
C ILE A 276 -2.43 8.34 12.86
N PHE A 277 -2.13 9.20 13.84
CA PHE A 277 -0.75 9.62 14.16
C PHE A 277 0.14 8.45 14.56
N LYS A 278 -0.37 7.50 15.35
CA LYS A 278 0.37 6.28 15.70
C LYS A 278 0.67 5.42 14.47
N ILE A 279 -0.34 5.17 13.63
CA ILE A 279 -0.14 4.37 12.41
C ILE A 279 0.84 5.04 11.44
N THR A 280 0.90 6.38 11.41
CA THR A 280 1.82 7.14 10.56
C THR A 280 3.17 7.45 11.19
N ASP A 281 3.47 6.88 12.37
CA ASP A 281 4.74 7.01 13.08
C ASP A 281 5.09 8.47 13.48
N MET A 282 4.07 9.32 13.76
CA MET A 282 4.28 10.71 14.18
C MET A 282 5.07 10.83 15.49
N ASP A 283 4.95 9.86 16.40
CA ASP A 283 5.71 9.83 17.67
C ASP A 283 7.22 9.74 17.39
N LYS A 284 7.62 9.03 16.33
CA LYS A 284 9.00 8.94 15.88
C LYS A 284 9.54 10.29 15.38
N LEU A 285 8.70 11.11 14.75
CA LEU A 285 9.09 12.42 14.25
C LEU A 285 9.66 13.30 15.37
N SER A 286 8.96 13.40 16.51
CA SER A 286 9.45 14.19 17.67
C SER A 286 10.79 13.70 18.20
N SER A 287 11.03 12.39 18.21
CA SER A 287 12.32 11.81 18.55
C SER A 287 13.42 12.17 17.53
N ASP A 288 13.08 12.11 16.25
CA ASP A 288 14.02 12.41 15.16
C ASP A 288 14.32 13.92 15.11
N GLU A 289 13.36 14.79 15.36
CA GLU A 289 13.57 16.25 15.50
C GLU A 289 14.57 16.57 16.58
N ASN A 290 14.44 15.96 17.78
CA ASN A 290 15.37 16.13 18.87
C ASN A 290 16.80 15.67 18.53
N LYS A 291 16.93 14.71 17.62
CA LYS A 291 18.21 14.12 17.21
C LYS A 291 18.87 14.88 16.06
N TYR A 292 18.09 15.33 15.09
CA TYR A 292 18.61 15.82 13.82
C TYR A 292 18.47 17.32 13.59
N LEU A 293 17.53 17.98 14.31
CA LEU A 293 17.44 19.43 14.25
C LEU A 293 18.43 20.08 15.24
N PRO A 294 19.03 21.22 14.89
CA PRO A 294 19.86 21.96 15.83
C PRO A 294 19.01 22.29 17.06
N LYS A 295 19.53 21.96 18.23
CA LYS A 295 18.92 22.41 19.48
C LYS A 295 18.79 23.92 19.39
N LYS A 296 17.58 24.45 19.48
CA LYS A 296 17.40 25.88 19.74
C LYS A 296 18.15 26.14 21.05
N ASN A 297 19.33 26.73 20.98
CA ASN A 297 19.95 27.29 22.13
C ASN A 297 19.00 28.39 22.60
N ASN A 298 18.25 28.13 23.65
CA ASN A 298 17.59 29.18 24.41
C ASN A 298 18.70 29.99 25.02
N LEU A 299 19.24 30.94 24.26
CA LEU A 299 20.17 31.91 24.77
C LEU A 299 19.37 32.85 25.70
N ASN A 300 19.70 32.88 26.95
CA ASN A 300 19.22 33.87 27.89
C ASN A 300 20.25 35.00 27.95
N ALA A 301 19.81 36.23 28.01
CA ALA A 301 20.67 37.35 28.16
C ALA A 301 20.50 37.96 29.57
N ILE A 302 21.59 38.44 30.16
CA ILE A 302 21.57 39.23 31.37
C ILE A 302 22.14 40.58 31.04
N ILE A 303 21.35 41.63 31.22
CA ILE A 303 21.81 43.01 31.07
C ILE A 303 22.27 43.54 32.43
N LEU A 304 23.57 43.79 32.57
CA LEU A 304 24.14 44.38 33.79
C LEU A 304 23.88 45.90 33.77
N ALA A 305 22.88 46.34 34.52
CA ALA A 305 22.43 47.74 34.54
C ALA A 305 22.66 48.45 35.91
N ALA A 306 23.48 47.88 36.78
CA ALA A 306 23.61 48.32 38.19
C ALA A 306 24.59 49.45 38.45
N THR A 307 25.26 50.00 37.44
CA THR A 307 26.24 51.10 37.68
C THR A 307 25.53 52.44 37.78
N GLN A 308 25.96 53.28 38.75
CA GLN A 308 25.40 54.63 38.99
C GLN A 308 25.71 55.63 37.88
N GLY A 309 26.74 55.42 37.04
CA GLY A 309 27.08 56.26 35.92
C GLY A 309 27.51 57.68 36.35
N THR A 310 28.35 57.77 37.37
CA THR A 310 28.82 59.06 37.93
C THR A 310 29.54 59.94 36.89
N GLU A 311 30.01 59.37 35.82
CA GLU A 311 30.62 60.01 34.68
C GLU A 311 29.63 60.91 33.88
N PHE A 312 28.32 60.75 34.04
CA PHE A 312 27.27 61.52 33.39
C PHE A 312 26.76 62.70 34.25
N GLY A 313 27.38 62.96 35.38
CA GLY A 313 27.13 64.14 36.22
C GLY A 313 25.65 64.26 36.66
N ASN A 314 25.02 65.36 36.30
CA ASN A 314 23.65 65.64 36.76
C ASN A 314 22.58 64.70 36.16
N LEU A 315 22.86 64.05 35.03
CA LEU A 315 21.90 63.16 34.37
C LEU A 315 21.66 61.87 35.17
N THR A 316 22.59 61.46 36.02
CA THR A 316 22.51 60.20 36.79
C THR A 316 22.37 60.43 38.31
N LYS A 317 22.07 61.64 38.74
CA LYS A 317 21.82 61.92 40.17
C LYS A 317 20.58 61.21 40.72
N SER A 318 19.56 61.10 39.94
CA SER A 318 18.27 60.49 40.31
C SER A 318 17.86 59.31 39.44
N LEU A 319 18.69 58.93 38.47
CA LEU A 319 18.33 57.91 37.47
C LEU A 319 19.59 57.07 37.14
N PRO A 320 19.48 55.71 37.10
CA PRO A 320 20.54 54.86 36.59
C PRO A 320 20.91 55.18 35.14
N LYS A 321 22.18 55.05 34.75
CA LYS A 321 22.64 55.41 33.43
C LYS A 321 21.92 54.58 32.31
N SER A 322 21.47 53.38 32.58
CA SER A 322 20.73 52.55 31.69
C SER A 322 19.35 53.10 31.31
N LEU A 323 18.80 53.99 32.13
CA LEU A 323 17.51 54.66 31.94
C LEU A 323 17.65 56.09 31.37
N ILE A 324 18.88 56.56 31.11
CA ILE A 324 19.06 57.80 30.34
C ILE A 324 18.41 57.64 28.99
N GLU A 325 17.60 58.67 28.62
CA GLU A 325 16.88 58.66 27.34
C GLU A 325 17.76 59.18 26.22
N LEU A 326 17.71 58.45 25.09
CA LEU A 326 18.23 58.86 23.80
C LEU A 326 17.04 58.91 22.85
N ASN A 327 16.72 60.06 22.30
CA ASN A 327 15.55 60.29 21.44
C ASN A 327 14.23 59.81 22.12
N ASN A 328 13.99 60.20 23.36
CA ASN A 328 12.81 59.85 24.16
C ASN A 328 12.62 58.35 24.41
N LYS A 329 13.72 57.57 24.39
CA LYS A 329 13.72 56.16 24.67
C LYS A 329 14.93 55.78 25.55
N PRO A 330 14.72 55.09 26.68
CA PRO A 330 15.82 54.61 27.53
C PRO A 330 16.84 53.72 26.78
N ILE A 331 18.13 53.91 27.04
CA ILE A 331 19.21 53.11 26.44
C ILE A 331 18.97 51.60 26.68
N LEU A 332 18.48 51.21 27.85
CA LEU A 332 18.10 49.83 28.16
C LEU A 332 17.12 49.25 27.16
N ASN A 333 16.13 50.03 26.71
CA ASN A 333 15.12 49.56 25.75
C ASN A 333 15.73 49.31 24.36
N TYR A 334 16.77 50.02 23.99
CA TYR A 334 17.49 49.72 22.72
C TYR A 334 18.23 48.38 22.83
N GLN A 335 18.81 48.05 23.98
CA GLN A 335 19.49 46.78 24.22
C GLN A 335 18.49 45.61 24.20
N ILE A 336 17.33 45.78 24.88
CA ILE A 336 16.25 44.77 24.89
C ILE A 336 15.71 44.53 23.46
N ASP A 337 15.49 45.62 22.70
CA ASP A 337 15.02 45.50 21.31
C ASP A 337 15.99 44.73 20.40
N VAL A 338 17.29 44.94 20.55
CA VAL A 338 18.32 44.22 19.82
C VAL A 338 18.29 42.74 20.20
N LEU A 339 18.24 42.41 21.48
CA LEU A 339 18.17 41.03 21.96
C LEU A 339 16.91 40.32 21.46
N ASN A 340 15.77 40.98 21.55
CA ASN A 340 14.50 40.45 20.99
C ASN A 340 14.58 40.19 19.48
N LYS A 341 15.20 41.12 18.71
CA LYS A 341 15.40 40.95 17.26
C LYS A 341 16.32 39.79 16.92
N THR A 342 17.23 39.42 17.79
CA THR A 342 18.11 38.24 17.64
C THR A 342 17.47 36.94 18.14
N GLY A 343 16.21 36.99 18.61
CA GLY A 343 15.44 35.83 19.04
C GLY A 343 15.63 35.46 20.53
N ILE A 344 16.35 36.26 21.30
CA ILE A 344 16.50 36.11 22.76
C ILE A 344 15.28 36.75 23.44
N LYS A 345 14.49 35.95 24.14
CA LYS A 345 13.23 36.40 24.77
C LYS A 345 13.32 36.46 26.29
N ASP A 346 14.23 35.72 26.88
CA ASP A 346 14.50 35.70 28.31
C ASP A 346 15.71 36.60 28.59
N ILE A 347 15.41 37.82 29.10
CA ILE A 347 16.39 38.87 29.38
C ILE A 347 16.36 39.24 30.86
#